data_808892f745ca5e65f59139a1b38becb2
#
_entry.id   808892f745ca5e65f59139a1b38becb2
#
_cell.length_a   1.000
_cell.length_b   1.000
_cell.length_c   1.000
_cell.angle_alpha   90.00
_cell.angle_beta   90.00
_cell.angle_gamma   90.00
#
_symmetry.space_group_name_H-M   'P 1'
#
loop_
_entity.id
_entity.type
_entity.pdbx_description
1 polymer ?
#
loop_
_entity_poly.entity_id
_entity_poly.type
_entity_poly.pdbx_seq_one_letter_code
_entity_poly.pdbx_strand_id
1 'polypeptide(L)'
;AYLAGLTLTNYSEFGLIVVSVVMPQFLIPLALTVALSFVLSAPLNRIAHPLYDKLASRLLPLERDIHHPDEAPVSLGDAEVLIMGMGRTGTAAYEYLQHKTHLAALDSDPAKVFSHQQQGLNVFFADAEDQILWQGLDLSKIKAVLLCMSDLEAKLIAARKLRDAGFCGLIVSHSMHNDEAKAIIAAGADHTYLTMSEAGLGLAERVRQHISL
;
A
#
# COMPACT_ATOMS: atom_id res chain seq x y z
N ALA A 1 13.11 -12.47 2.85
CA ALA A 1 14.08 -12.97 3.86
C ALA A 1 15.44 -12.26 3.74
N TYR A 2 16.11 -12.24 2.56
CA TYR A 2 17.47 -11.69 2.38
C TYR A 2 17.56 -10.20 2.73
N LEU A 3 16.70 -9.36 2.17
CA LEU A 3 16.68 -7.91 2.44
C LEU A 3 16.34 -7.63 3.91
N ALA A 4 15.35 -8.32 4.47
CA ALA A 4 15.03 -8.20 5.89
C ALA A 4 16.21 -8.62 6.79
N GLY A 5 16.94 -9.68 6.43
CA GLY A 5 18.16 -10.07 7.14
C GLY A 5 19.23 -8.99 7.13
N LEU A 6 19.41 -8.27 6.02
CA LEU A 6 20.36 -7.15 5.92
C LEU A 6 19.94 -5.93 6.74
N THR A 7 18.64 -5.59 6.74
CA THR A 7 18.14 -4.47 7.56
C THR A 7 18.24 -4.75 9.06
N LEU A 8 18.17 -6.01 9.46
CA LEU A 8 18.29 -6.46 10.86
C LEU A 8 19.74 -6.68 11.33
N THR A 9 20.75 -6.34 10.53
CA THR A 9 22.16 -6.47 10.91
C THR A 9 22.63 -5.45 11.96
N ASN A 10 21.80 -4.45 12.28
CA ASN A 10 22.11 -3.46 13.31
C ASN A 10 21.68 -3.95 14.69
N TYR A 11 22.56 -3.81 15.66
CA TYR A 11 22.20 -4.02 17.06
C TYR A 11 21.43 -2.82 17.60
N SER A 12 20.41 -3.09 18.44
CA SER A 12 19.59 -2.06 19.05
C SER A 12 20.36 -1.27 20.11
N GLU A 13 20.26 0.05 20.09
CA GLU A 13 20.78 0.95 21.13
C GLU A 13 20.12 0.72 22.51
N PHE A 14 18.91 0.15 22.54
CA PHE A 14 18.22 -0.19 23.79
C PHE A 14 19.02 -1.20 24.62
N GLY A 15 19.80 -2.08 23.99
CA GLY A 15 20.73 -2.98 24.67
C GLY A 15 21.76 -2.23 25.51
N LEU A 16 22.23 -1.06 25.06
CA LEU A 16 23.17 -0.21 25.80
C LEU A 16 22.54 0.34 27.06
N ILE A 17 21.27 0.76 27.03
CA ILE A 17 20.54 1.27 28.21
C ILE A 17 20.44 0.17 29.27
N VAL A 18 20.01 -1.04 28.88
CA VAL A 18 19.89 -2.17 29.81
C VAL A 18 21.26 -2.54 30.41
N VAL A 19 22.30 -2.63 29.58
CA VAL A 19 23.66 -3.00 30.04
C VAL A 19 24.25 -1.91 30.95
N SER A 20 23.97 -0.63 30.71
CA SER A 20 24.44 0.46 31.57
C SER A 20 23.95 0.34 33.02
N VAL A 21 22.77 -0.24 33.21
CA VAL A 21 22.15 -0.41 34.52
C VAL A 21 22.51 -1.75 35.16
N VAL A 22 22.51 -2.84 34.38
CA VAL A 22 22.66 -4.20 34.91
C VAL A 22 24.12 -4.66 34.95
N MET A 23 24.93 -4.31 33.95
CA MET A 23 26.32 -4.75 33.78
C MET A 23 27.21 -3.65 33.21
N PRO A 24 27.48 -2.56 33.97
CA PRO A 24 28.20 -1.38 33.46
C PRO A 24 29.59 -1.67 32.93
N GLN A 25 30.25 -2.74 33.37
CA GLN A 25 31.56 -3.18 32.89
C GLN A 25 31.56 -3.62 31.41
N PHE A 26 30.40 -3.97 30.85
CA PHE A 26 30.25 -4.35 29.43
C PHE A 26 29.78 -3.20 28.54
N LEU A 27 29.54 -2.02 29.10
CA LEU A 27 29.02 -0.88 28.34
C LEU A 27 29.95 -0.47 27.19
N ILE A 28 31.25 -0.36 27.46
CA ILE A 28 32.23 0.04 26.43
C ILE A 28 32.36 -1.00 25.32
N PRO A 29 32.57 -2.31 25.63
CA PRO A 29 32.62 -3.32 24.58
C PRO A 29 31.34 -3.39 23.75
N LEU A 30 30.17 -3.26 24.39
CA LEU A 30 28.89 -3.29 23.68
C LEU A 30 28.70 -2.05 22.81
N ALA A 31 29.06 -0.84 23.32
CA ALA A 31 28.99 0.40 22.52
C ALA A 31 29.86 0.31 21.26
N LEU A 32 31.07 -0.26 21.39
CA LEU A 32 31.95 -0.49 20.25
C LEU A 32 31.34 -1.49 19.26
N THR A 33 30.71 -2.56 19.76
CA THR A 33 30.04 -3.56 18.92
C THR A 33 28.88 -2.93 18.15
N VAL A 34 28.06 -2.11 18.80
CA VAL A 34 26.96 -1.39 18.17
C VAL A 34 27.50 -0.42 17.10
N ALA A 35 28.51 0.38 17.43
CA ALA A 35 29.13 1.30 16.48
C ALA A 35 29.70 0.58 15.24
N LEU A 36 30.42 -0.54 15.45
CA LEU A 36 30.95 -1.37 14.37
C LEU A 36 29.83 -1.98 13.53
N SER A 37 28.72 -2.42 14.14
CA SER A 37 27.59 -2.96 13.38
C SER A 37 26.99 -1.92 12.43
N PHE A 38 26.89 -0.66 12.84
CA PHE A 38 26.43 0.43 11.95
C PHE A 38 27.42 0.72 10.83
N VAL A 39 28.71 0.75 11.12
CA VAL A 39 29.77 0.97 10.10
C VAL A 39 29.73 -0.13 9.04
N LEU A 40 29.48 -1.38 9.43
CA LEU A 40 29.39 -2.51 8.49
C LEU A 40 28.05 -2.58 7.77
N SER A 41 26.95 -2.30 8.45
CA SER A 41 25.61 -2.43 7.86
C SER A 41 25.27 -1.29 6.89
N ALA A 42 25.75 -0.08 7.12
CA ALA A 42 25.44 1.06 6.25
C ALA A 42 25.87 0.84 4.78
N PRO A 43 27.12 0.45 4.46
CA PRO A 43 27.49 0.11 3.09
C PRO A 43 26.79 -1.14 2.57
N LEU A 44 26.55 -2.15 3.44
CA LEU A 44 25.86 -3.38 3.07
C LEU A 44 24.42 -3.10 2.64
N ASN A 45 23.70 -2.28 3.39
CA ASN A 45 22.33 -1.87 3.04
C ASN A 45 22.29 -1.04 1.74
N ARG A 46 23.30 -0.19 1.51
CA ARG A 46 23.38 0.60 0.28
C ARG A 46 23.53 -0.25 -0.97
N ILE A 47 24.22 -1.37 -0.88
CA ILE A 47 24.43 -2.30 -2.00
C ILE A 47 23.47 -3.51 -1.96
N ALA A 48 22.51 -3.55 -1.04
CA ALA A 48 21.62 -4.68 -0.81
C ALA A 48 20.86 -5.10 -2.08
N HIS A 49 20.24 -4.15 -2.79
CA HIS A 49 19.51 -4.43 -4.01
C HIS A 49 20.40 -4.92 -5.16
N PRO A 50 21.48 -4.21 -5.56
CA PRO A 50 22.35 -4.71 -6.61
C PRO A 50 23.08 -6.02 -6.24
N LEU A 51 23.27 -6.28 -4.95
CA LEU A 51 23.83 -7.55 -4.50
C LEU A 51 22.77 -8.68 -4.59
N TYR A 52 21.52 -8.38 -4.24
CA TYR A 52 20.41 -9.33 -4.43
C TYR A 52 20.25 -9.73 -5.89
N ASP A 53 20.24 -8.77 -6.81
CA ASP A 53 20.10 -9.02 -8.26
C ASP A 53 21.19 -9.95 -8.77
N LYS A 54 22.43 -9.78 -8.31
CA LYS A 54 23.56 -10.67 -8.66
C LYS A 54 23.47 -12.06 -8.04
N LEU A 55 22.88 -12.17 -6.87
CA LEU A 55 22.78 -13.44 -6.12
C LEU A 55 21.43 -14.12 -6.33
N ALA A 56 20.46 -13.48 -6.96
CA ALA A 56 19.10 -13.98 -7.14
C ALA A 56 19.07 -15.39 -7.72
N SER A 57 19.87 -15.67 -8.76
CA SER A 57 19.95 -17.00 -9.37
C SER A 57 20.40 -18.13 -8.43
N ARG A 58 21.13 -17.78 -7.34
CA ARG A 58 21.58 -18.74 -6.32
C ARG A 58 20.66 -18.78 -5.10
N LEU A 59 19.94 -17.68 -4.83
CA LEU A 59 19.04 -17.54 -3.68
C LEU A 59 17.64 -18.06 -3.95
N LEU A 60 17.11 -17.87 -5.17
CA LEU A 60 15.79 -18.34 -5.58
C LEU A 60 15.58 -19.86 -5.34
N PRO A 61 16.55 -20.77 -5.63
CA PRO A 61 16.37 -22.19 -5.35
C PRO A 61 16.31 -22.54 -3.85
N LEU A 62 16.74 -21.63 -2.98
CA LEU A 62 16.68 -21.78 -1.51
C LEU A 62 15.42 -21.19 -0.92
N GLU A 63 14.64 -20.49 -1.72
CA GLU A 63 13.36 -19.91 -1.33
C GLU A 63 12.36 -21.05 -1.11
N ARG A 64 11.82 -21.12 0.10
CA ARG A 64 10.75 -22.07 0.39
C ARG A 64 9.45 -21.47 -0.11
N ASP A 65 8.70 -22.25 -0.85
CA ASP A 65 7.35 -21.91 -1.31
C ASP A 65 6.35 -22.01 -0.14
N ILE A 66 6.65 -21.26 0.94
CA ILE A 66 5.78 -21.15 2.10
C ILE A 66 5.06 -19.80 1.93
N HIS A 67 3.90 -19.86 1.31
CA HIS A 67 2.99 -18.73 1.24
C HIS A 67 2.23 -18.64 2.58
N HIS A 68 2.28 -17.49 3.21
CA HIS A 68 1.35 -17.21 4.30
C HIS A 68 -0.07 -17.23 3.71
N PRO A 69 -1.10 -17.69 4.45
CA PRO A 69 -2.48 -17.64 3.96
C PRO A 69 -2.90 -16.26 3.42
N ASP A 70 -2.31 -15.19 3.96
CA ASP A 70 -2.54 -13.81 3.54
C ASP A 70 -1.78 -13.41 2.26
N GLU A 71 -0.84 -14.26 1.79
CA GLU A 71 -0.07 -14.08 0.55
C GLU A 71 -0.71 -14.81 -0.65
N ALA A 72 -1.87 -15.41 -0.47
CA ALA A 72 -2.58 -16.04 -1.57
C ALA A 72 -2.87 -15.01 -2.68
N PRO A 73 -2.65 -15.36 -3.97
CA PRO A 73 -2.94 -14.44 -5.06
C PRO A 73 -4.36 -13.91 -4.96
N VAL A 74 -4.51 -12.59 -4.95
CA VAL A 74 -5.83 -11.96 -4.87
C VAL A 74 -6.57 -12.24 -6.18
N SER A 75 -7.62 -13.05 -6.10
CA SER A 75 -8.49 -13.29 -7.24
C SER A 75 -9.64 -12.28 -7.23
N LEU A 76 -9.67 -11.40 -8.22
CA LEU A 76 -10.74 -10.40 -8.37
C LEU A 76 -12.03 -11.00 -8.96
N GLY A 77 -12.00 -12.26 -9.40
CA GLY A 77 -13.15 -12.96 -9.97
C GLY A 77 -13.69 -12.29 -11.24
N ASP A 78 -14.99 -11.97 -11.23
CA ASP A 78 -15.67 -11.28 -12.33
C ASP A 78 -15.83 -9.77 -12.10
N ALA A 79 -15.02 -9.18 -11.22
CA ALA A 79 -15.09 -7.76 -10.94
C ALA A 79 -14.73 -6.93 -12.20
N GLU A 80 -15.53 -5.89 -12.42
CA GLU A 80 -15.32 -4.90 -13.48
C GLU A 80 -14.73 -3.61 -12.92
N VAL A 81 -14.93 -3.35 -11.62
CA VAL A 81 -14.39 -2.18 -10.93
C VAL A 81 -13.63 -2.64 -9.68
N LEU A 82 -12.43 -2.13 -9.53
CA LEU A 82 -11.57 -2.35 -8.38
C LEU A 82 -11.53 -1.09 -7.51
N ILE A 83 -11.79 -1.24 -6.21
CA ILE A 83 -11.65 -0.15 -5.24
C ILE A 83 -10.42 -0.44 -4.36
N MET A 84 -9.48 0.46 -4.34
CA MET A 84 -8.29 0.37 -3.49
C MET A 84 -8.41 1.36 -2.33
N GLY A 85 -8.52 0.81 -1.11
CA GLY A 85 -8.79 1.53 0.13
C GLY A 85 -10.27 1.54 0.50
N MET A 86 -10.64 0.79 1.56
CA MET A 86 -12.00 0.66 2.08
C MET A 86 -12.22 1.52 3.35
N GLY A 87 -11.66 2.73 3.32
CA GLY A 87 -11.99 3.80 4.27
C GLY A 87 -13.36 4.41 3.95
N ARG A 88 -13.66 5.57 4.53
CA ARG A 88 -14.96 6.26 4.34
C ARG A 88 -15.32 6.49 2.88
N THR A 89 -14.36 6.93 2.06
CA THR A 89 -14.57 7.20 0.64
C THR A 89 -14.80 5.91 -0.15
N GLY A 90 -13.96 4.90 0.08
CA GLY A 90 -14.07 3.62 -0.63
C GLY A 90 -15.35 2.86 -0.28
N THR A 91 -15.73 2.85 1.00
CA THR A 91 -16.98 2.23 1.45
C THR A 91 -18.20 2.90 0.80
N ALA A 92 -18.24 4.24 0.79
CA ALA A 92 -19.34 4.97 0.13
C ALA A 92 -19.39 4.70 -1.38
N ALA A 93 -18.24 4.60 -2.05
CA ALA A 93 -18.17 4.26 -3.46
C ALA A 93 -18.64 2.81 -3.71
N TYR A 94 -18.22 1.89 -2.85
CA TYR A 94 -18.64 0.49 -2.93
C TYR A 94 -20.17 0.35 -2.79
N GLU A 95 -20.74 0.95 -1.75
CA GLU A 95 -22.20 0.94 -1.50
C GLU A 95 -22.99 1.51 -2.67
N TYR A 96 -22.51 2.57 -3.30
CA TYR A 96 -23.16 3.17 -4.47
C TYR A 96 -23.10 2.29 -5.71
N LEU A 97 -22.00 1.57 -5.93
CA LEU A 97 -21.75 0.81 -7.15
C LEU A 97 -22.18 -0.65 -7.07
N GLN A 98 -22.30 -1.27 -5.88
CA GLN A 98 -22.54 -2.70 -5.69
C GLN A 98 -23.80 -3.25 -6.39
N HIS A 99 -24.79 -2.41 -6.62
CA HIS A 99 -26.03 -2.79 -7.34
C HIS A 99 -25.97 -2.51 -8.83
N LYS A 100 -24.85 -2.03 -9.36
CA LYS A 100 -24.71 -1.58 -10.75
C LYS A 100 -23.67 -2.38 -11.53
N THR A 101 -22.66 -2.91 -10.84
CA THR A 101 -21.55 -3.65 -11.45
C THR A 101 -20.91 -4.60 -10.45
N HIS A 102 -20.12 -5.54 -10.94
CA HIS A 102 -19.33 -6.43 -10.08
C HIS A 102 -18.11 -5.70 -9.54
N LEU A 103 -17.96 -5.73 -8.23
CA LEU A 103 -16.91 -5.04 -7.50
C LEU A 103 -15.96 -6.01 -6.82
N ALA A 104 -14.70 -5.63 -6.77
CA ALA A 104 -13.74 -6.11 -5.79
C ALA A 104 -13.09 -4.92 -5.10
N ALA A 105 -12.70 -5.08 -3.86
CA ALA A 105 -12.00 -4.06 -3.13
C ALA A 105 -10.78 -4.61 -2.40
N LEU A 106 -9.78 -3.74 -2.18
CA LEU A 106 -8.55 -4.04 -1.45
C LEU A 106 -8.38 -3.03 -0.31
N ASP A 107 -7.94 -3.50 0.85
CA ASP A 107 -7.50 -2.64 1.95
C ASP A 107 -6.33 -3.29 2.68
N SER A 108 -5.40 -2.49 3.17
CA SER A 108 -4.22 -2.94 3.92
C SER A 108 -4.48 -3.10 5.42
N ASP A 109 -5.69 -2.80 5.90
CA ASP A 109 -6.08 -3.00 7.29
C ASP A 109 -6.88 -4.31 7.43
N PRO A 110 -6.29 -5.36 8.04
CA PRO A 110 -6.97 -6.66 8.19
C PRO A 110 -8.29 -6.57 8.97
N ALA A 111 -8.38 -5.64 9.93
CA ALA A 111 -9.59 -5.48 10.73
C ALA A 111 -10.74 -4.91 9.90
N LYS A 112 -10.45 -3.95 9.00
CA LYS A 112 -11.44 -3.44 8.06
C LYS A 112 -11.87 -4.50 7.05
N VAL A 113 -10.89 -5.22 6.47
CA VAL A 113 -11.19 -6.33 5.54
C VAL A 113 -12.13 -7.33 6.19
N PHE A 114 -11.80 -7.81 7.39
CA PHE A 114 -12.65 -8.73 8.13
C PHE A 114 -14.06 -8.17 8.36
N SER A 115 -14.15 -6.91 8.81
CA SER A 115 -15.46 -6.25 9.06
C SER A 115 -16.31 -6.17 7.80
N HIS A 116 -15.72 -5.81 6.65
CA HIS A 116 -16.44 -5.72 5.38
C HIS A 116 -16.86 -7.09 4.84
N GLN A 117 -15.99 -8.10 4.98
CA GLN A 117 -16.33 -9.48 4.61
C GLN A 117 -17.50 -10.03 5.42
N GLN A 118 -17.60 -9.70 6.72
CA GLN A 118 -18.74 -10.06 7.55
C GLN A 118 -20.06 -9.42 7.08
N GLN A 119 -19.98 -8.32 6.37
CA GLN A 119 -21.13 -7.65 5.73
C GLN A 119 -21.42 -8.21 4.33
N GLY A 120 -20.68 -9.23 3.88
CA GLY A 120 -20.85 -9.86 2.57
C GLY A 120 -20.21 -9.08 1.42
N LEU A 121 -19.34 -8.11 1.70
CA LEU A 121 -18.64 -7.35 0.67
C LEU A 121 -17.42 -8.14 0.14
N ASN A 122 -17.14 -8.02 -1.14
CA ASN A 122 -16.01 -8.67 -1.81
C ASN A 122 -14.73 -7.87 -1.62
N VAL A 123 -14.13 -7.97 -0.44
CA VAL A 123 -12.94 -7.20 -0.02
C VAL A 123 -11.82 -8.16 0.33
N PHE A 124 -10.60 -7.85 -0.12
CA PHE A 124 -9.41 -8.65 0.13
C PHE A 124 -8.34 -7.81 0.84
N PHE A 125 -7.52 -8.50 1.65
CA PHE A 125 -6.34 -7.89 2.23
C PHE A 125 -5.28 -7.72 1.14
N ALA A 126 -4.79 -6.50 0.96
CA ALA A 126 -3.67 -6.20 0.09
C ALA A 126 -3.08 -4.82 0.39
N ASP A 127 -1.77 -4.73 0.30
CA ASP A 127 -1.04 -3.48 0.39
C ASP A 127 -0.57 -3.04 -0.99
N ALA A 128 -0.92 -1.81 -1.39
CA ALA A 128 -0.52 -1.25 -2.67
C ALA A 128 1.01 -1.07 -2.81
N GLU A 129 1.73 -1.03 -1.70
CA GLU A 129 3.19 -0.94 -1.66
C GLU A 129 3.86 -2.32 -1.82
N ASP A 130 3.11 -3.42 -1.64
CA ASP A 130 3.65 -4.75 -1.79
C ASP A 130 3.82 -5.12 -3.27
N GLN A 131 5.05 -5.46 -3.64
CA GLN A 131 5.37 -5.89 -5.00
C GLN A 131 4.71 -7.21 -5.38
N ILE A 132 4.45 -8.10 -4.42
CA ILE A 132 3.82 -9.41 -4.66
C ILE A 132 2.39 -9.23 -5.16
N LEU A 133 1.65 -8.26 -4.63
CA LEU A 133 0.30 -7.95 -5.10
C LEU A 133 0.27 -7.76 -6.62
N TRP A 134 1.18 -6.93 -7.14
CA TRP A 134 1.19 -6.54 -8.55
C TRP A 134 1.62 -7.66 -9.50
N GLN A 135 2.36 -8.67 -9.01
CA GLN A 135 2.76 -9.83 -9.80
C GLN A 135 1.62 -10.84 -10.01
N GLY A 136 0.66 -10.88 -9.08
CA GLY A 136 -0.45 -11.84 -9.11
C GLY A 136 -1.81 -11.25 -9.46
N LEU A 137 -1.93 -9.92 -9.63
CA LEU A 137 -3.20 -9.25 -9.83
C LEU A 137 -3.66 -9.32 -11.29
N ASP A 138 -4.71 -10.08 -11.56
CA ASP A 138 -5.32 -10.14 -12.90
C ASP A 138 -6.28 -8.96 -13.11
N LEU A 139 -5.88 -8.01 -13.94
CA LEU A 139 -6.66 -6.82 -14.29
C LEU A 139 -7.42 -6.95 -15.61
N SER A 140 -7.43 -8.11 -16.25
CA SER A 140 -7.96 -8.29 -17.61
C SER A 140 -9.45 -7.95 -17.74
N LYS A 141 -10.24 -8.13 -16.68
CA LYS A 141 -11.67 -7.81 -16.65
C LYS A 141 -11.98 -6.45 -16.03
N ILE A 142 -11.00 -5.82 -15.41
CA ILE A 142 -11.18 -4.54 -14.74
C ILE A 142 -11.29 -3.42 -15.77
N LYS A 143 -12.33 -2.64 -15.68
CA LYS A 143 -12.61 -1.47 -16.55
C LYS A 143 -12.23 -0.15 -15.86
N ALA A 144 -12.36 -0.11 -14.54
CA ALA A 144 -12.03 1.07 -13.75
C ALA A 144 -11.43 0.72 -12.39
N VAL A 145 -10.54 1.58 -11.92
CA VAL A 145 -9.93 1.51 -10.58
C VAL A 145 -10.19 2.81 -9.83
N LEU A 146 -10.70 2.70 -8.59
CA LEU A 146 -10.86 3.83 -7.68
C LEU A 146 -9.76 3.78 -6.62
N LEU A 147 -8.92 4.82 -6.58
CA LEU A 147 -7.88 4.97 -5.57
C LEU A 147 -8.44 5.79 -4.39
N CYS A 148 -8.96 5.09 -3.38
CA CYS A 148 -9.66 5.64 -2.23
C CYS A 148 -8.83 5.63 -0.94
N MET A 149 -7.54 5.26 -1.01
CA MET A 149 -6.61 5.32 0.11
C MET A 149 -6.49 6.76 0.62
N SER A 150 -6.16 6.95 1.90
CA SER A 150 -5.87 8.27 2.46
C SER A 150 -4.43 8.71 2.20
N ASP A 151 -3.51 7.76 2.12
CA ASP A 151 -2.09 8.03 1.90
C ASP A 151 -1.81 8.41 0.45
N LEU A 152 -1.07 9.52 0.24
CA LEU A 152 -0.72 10.02 -1.07
C LEU A 152 0.28 9.09 -1.77
N GLU A 153 1.31 8.62 -1.06
CA GLU A 153 2.35 7.78 -1.66
C GLU A 153 1.78 6.45 -2.15
N ALA A 154 0.90 5.83 -1.36
CA ALA A 154 0.19 4.62 -1.78
C ALA A 154 -0.63 4.84 -3.07
N LYS A 155 -1.30 6.01 -3.23
CA LYS A 155 -2.01 6.37 -4.47
C LYS A 155 -1.06 6.51 -5.65
N LEU A 156 0.09 7.18 -5.45
CA LEU A 156 1.09 7.39 -6.50
C LEU A 156 1.69 6.05 -6.96
N ILE A 157 2.01 5.18 -6.00
CA ILE A 157 2.53 3.83 -6.28
C ILE A 157 1.49 3.02 -7.05
N ALA A 158 0.25 2.97 -6.56
CA ALA A 158 -0.82 2.23 -7.21
C ALA A 158 -1.08 2.71 -8.65
N ALA A 159 -1.17 4.03 -8.87
CA ALA A 159 -1.39 4.58 -10.21
C ALA A 159 -0.27 4.20 -11.19
N ARG A 160 1.00 4.34 -10.76
CA ARG A 160 2.17 3.93 -11.58
C ARG A 160 2.15 2.44 -11.86
N LYS A 161 1.97 1.60 -10.83
CA LYS A 161 1.97 0.14 -10.97
C LYS A 161 0.86 -0.36 -11.89
N LEU A 162 -0.33 0.23 -11.83
CA LEU A 162 -1.41 -0.08 -12.76
C LEU A 162 -1.00 0.22 -14.20
N ARG A 163 -0.41 1.38 -14.48
CA ARG A 163 0.04 1.74 -15.83
C ARG A 163 1.22 0.89 -16.30
N ASP A 164 2.19 0.60 -15.42
CA ASP A 164 3.32 -0.28 -15.71
C ASP A 164 2.88 -1.72 -16.03
N ALA A 165 1.80 -2.19 -15.39
CA ALA A 165 1.15 -3.46 -15.69
C ALA A 165 0.32 -3.44 -17.00
N GLY A 166 0.30 -2.33 -17.74
CA GLY A 166 -0.43 -2.18 -18.99
C GLY A 166 -1.93 -1.94 -18.82
N PHE A 167 -2.40 -1.57 -17.63
CA PHE A 167 -3.81 -1.25 -17.43
C PHE A 167 -4.20 0.01 -18.20
N CYS A 168 -5.11 -0.13 -19.18
CA CYS A 168 -5.61 0.95 -20.02
C CYS A 168 -6.99 1.46 -19.60
N GLY A 169 -7.59 0.89 -18.55
CA GLY A 169 -8.89 1.31 -18.02
C GLY A 169 -8.81 2.63 -17.24
N LEU A 170 -9.96 3.09 -16.79
CA LEU A 170 -10.11 4.35 -16.07
C LEU A 170 -9.51 4.26 -14.66
N ILE A 171 -8.66 5.20 -14.28
CA ILE A 171 -8.15 5.36 -12.91
C ILE A 171 -8.66 6.68 -12.36
N VAL A 172 -9.46 6.60 -11.30
CA VAL A 172 -10.04 7.75 -10.61
C VAL A 172 -9.55 7.80 -9.18
N SER A 173 -9.21 8.97 -8.70
CA SER A 173 -8.79 9.18 -7.31
C SER A 173 -9.46 10.40 -6.69
N HIS A 174 -9.26 10.57 -5.42
CA HIS A 174 -9.58 11.81 -4.70
C HIS A 174 -8.31 12.40 -4.06
N SER A 175 -8.34 13.71 -3.81
CA SER A 175 -7.26 14.43 -3.16
C SER A 175 -7.83 15.51 -2.24
N MET A 176 -7.03 15.93 -1.26
CA MET A 176 -7.38 17.03 -0.37
C MET A 176 -6.90 18.37 -0.92
N HIS A 177 -5.79 18.36 -1.67
CA HIS A 177 -5.10 19.55 -2.16
C HIS A 177 -4.81 19.47 -3.67
N ASN A 178 -4.66 20.63 -4.31
CA ASN A 178 -4.41 20.72 -5.76
C ASN A 178 -3.05 20.17 -6.19
N ASP A 179 -2.04 20.25 -5.34
CA ASP A 179 -0.70 19.70 -5.60
C ASP A 179 -0.73 18.18 -5.58
N GLU A 180 -1.45 17.56 -4.63
CA GLU A 180 -1.71 16.12 -4.61
C GLU A 180 -2.44 15.67 -5.88
N ALA A 181 -3.49 16.40 -6.29
CA ALA A 181 -4.24 16.10 -7.50
C ALA A 181 -3.33 16.05 -8.73
N LYS A 182 -2.44 17.05 -8.88
CA LYS A 182 -1.47 17.10 -9.98
C LYS A 182 -0.49 15.92 -9.93
N ALA A 183 0.00 15.56 -8.74
CA ALA A 183 0.91 14.43 -8.57
C ALA A 183 0.24 13.10 -8.93
N ILE A 184 -1.02 12.89 -8.53
CA ILE A 184 -1.79 11.68 -8.82
C ILE A 184 -2.05 11.54 -10.33
N ILE A 185 -2.42 12.63 -11.02
CA ILE A 185 -2.56 12.65 -12.49
C ILE A 185 -1.22 12.34 -13.16
N ALA A 186 -0.13 12.96 -12.72
CA ALA A 186 1.20 12.71 -13.28
C ALA A 186 1.67 11.26 -13.03
N ALA A 187 1.17 10.59 -12.00
CA ALA A 187 1.43 9.19 -11.71
C ALA A 187 0.62 8.21 -12.58
N GLY A 188 -0.38 8.70 -13.35
CA GLY A 188 -1.14 7.88 -14.30
C GLY A 188 -2.65 7.80 -14.06
N ALA A 189 -3.20 8.51 -13.07
CA ALA A 189 -4.65 8.62 -12.94
C ALA A 189 -5.26 9.51 -14.03
N ASP A 190 -6.48 9.20 -14.46
CA ASP A 190 -7.19 9.97 -15.48
C ASP A 190 -7.93 11.15 -14.84
N HIS A 191 -8.49 10.93 -13.65
CA HIS A 191 -9.26 11.96 -12.94
C HIS A 191 -8.95 11.97 -11.45
N THR A 192 -8.98 13.18 -10.88
CA THR A 192 -8.95 13.38 -9.43
C THR A 192 -10.04 14.37 -9.01
N TYR A 193 -10.67 14.12 -7.88
CA TYR A 193 -11.67 14.99 -7.29
C TYR A 193 -11.11 15.62 -6.01
N LEU A 194 -11.25 16.95 -5.91
CA LEU A 194 -10.91 17.68 -4.69
C LEU A 194 -12.03 17.49 -3.67
N THR A 195 -11.80 16.64 -2.69
CA THR A 195 -12.82 16.17 -1.74
C THR A 195 -13.57 17.33 -1.08
N MET A 196 -12.86 18.37 -0.62
CA MET A 196 -13.49 19.52 0.06
C MET A 196 -14.25 20.42 -0.90
N SER A 197 -13.80 20.57 -2.13
CA SER A 197 -14.51 21.36 -3.15
C SER A 197 -15.82 20.68 -3.54
N GLU A 198 -15.78 19.39 -3.79
CA GLU A 198 -16.99 18.60 -4.11
C GLU A 198 -17.99 18.59 -2.94
N ALA A 199 -17.51 18.46 -1.72
CA ALA A 199 -18.37 18.58 -0.54
C ALA A 199 -19.03 19.96 -0.46
N GLY A 200 -18.26 21.03 -0.72
CA GLY A 200 -18.79 22.39 -0.75
C GLY A 200 -19.85 22.60 -1.83
N LEU A 201 -19.62 22.09 -3.03
CA LEU A 201 -20.61 22.13 -4.12
C LEU A 201 -21.86 21.35 -3.77
N GLY A 202 -21.71 20.14 -3.18
CA GLY A 202 -22.85 19.34 -2.74
C GLY A 202 -23.69 20.03 -1.65
N LEU A 203 -23.05 20.72 -0.71
CA LEU A 203 -23.76 21.51 0.29
C LEU A 203 -24.52 22.68 -0.35
N ALA A 204 -23.88 23.42 -1.25
CA ALA A 204 -24.48 24.55 -1.94
C ALA A 204 -25.70 24.11 -2.80
N GLU A 205 -25.58 22.98 -3.49
CA GLU A 205 -26.68 22.42 -4.27
C GLU A 205 -27.87 22.03 -3.40
N ARG A 206 -27.65 21.46 -2.23
CA ARG A 206 -28.74 21.16 -1.27
C ARG A 206 -29.43 22.42 -0.78
N VAL A 207 -28.69 23.48 -0.49
CA VAL A 207 -29.27 24.80 -0.13
C VAL A 207 -30.12 25.33 -1.28
N ARG A 208 -29.59 25.31 -2.52
CA ARG A 208 -30.33 25.75 -3.71
C ARG A 208 -31.66 25.04 -3.90
N GLN A 209 -31.68 23.73 -3.68
CA GLN A 209 -32.90 22.92 -3.81
C GLN A 209 -33.98 23.28 -2.76
N HIS A 210 -33.59 23.78 -1.58
CA HIS A 210 -34.53 24.05 -0.48
C HIS A 210 -35.00 25.53 -0.41
N ILE A 211 -34.23 26.43 -0.97
CA ILE A 211 -34.59 27.87 -0.92
C ILE A 211 -34.95 28.47 -2.29
N SER A 212 -35.17 27.62 -3.29
CA SER A 212 -35.67 28.01 -4.62
C SER A 212 -34.97 29.27 -5.19
N LEU A 213 -33.64 29.21 -5.23
CA LEU A 213 -32.79 30.25 -5.86
C LEU A 213 -32.78 30.09 -7.38
#